data_9b7c989519cbd3843f9c773f92f62606
#
_entry.id   9b7c989519cbd3843f9c773f92f62606
#
_cell.length_a   1.000
_cell.length_b   1.000
_cell.length_c   1.000
_cell.angle_alpha   90.00
_cell.angle_beta   90.00
_cell.angle_gamma   90.00
#
_symmetry.space_group_name_H-M   'P 1'
#
loop_
_entity.id
_entity.type
_entity.pdbx_description
1 polymer ?
#
loop_
_entity_poly.entity_id
_entity_poly.type
_entity_poly.pdbx_seq_one_letter_code
_entity_poly.pdbx_strand_id
1 'polypeptide(L)'
;IYGLLPTPHFVSKNLSIIRNKKEIGVAKNFKVFISINDFLKFNNVSIKDFTFNKADFNIKKKDFLFFKELLETEPNENKILIKNSNIFYKSENDEVLFINKIFKSQFYYDSSKLQNILVSKNKIFNVPYKLQIENDKFNKKFLTKFTSKKIRLNIENEFDYDEENKRGLLDILFVNNNTSLSYEIKDNLINFKSEDLKDNYNGKIEIKPFYLSANLDYEGLSTKNLFNEQSLINDLIKSEIFNNKNLNANIKFKVKDITNFAELKNLLLNINIKEGNIDLSNSNLMWKRNLKILLDESYLNYDGSQINLNGKITIEFKDLDNFYRSFQIKKVHRKKIDKIELYFVYDFDQNNISFSNARIDNKPNLKVEEYFDRFNDKDNR
;
A
#
# COMPACT_ATOMS: atom_id res chain seq x y z
N ILE A 1 12.80 5.67 40.73
CA ILE A 1 13.49 6.97 40.63
C ILE A 1 12.42 8.04 40.46
N TYR A 2 12.53 9.15 41.15
CA TYR A 2 11.64 10.31 41.02
C TYR A 2 12.37 11.50 40.43
N GLY A 3 11.65 12.37 39.71
CA GLY A 3 12.14 13.62 39.16
C GLY A 3 11.14 14.75 39.46
N LEU A 4 11.63 15.97 39.62
CA LEU A 4 10.78 17.14 39.93
C LEU A 4 10.58 18.05 38.71
N LEU A 5 11.53 18.05 37.78
CA LEU A 5 11.48 18.92 36.59
C LEU A 5 11.25 18.11 35.28
N PRO A 6 10.51 18.63 34.31
CA PRO A 6 9.72 19.88 34.34
C PRO A 6 8.43 19.80 35.19
N THR A 7 7.98 18.61 35.52
CA THR A 7 6.84 18.31 36.38
C THR A 7 7.17 17.11 37.26
N PRO A 8 6.63 16.99 38.49
CA PRO A 8 6.86 15.83 39.33
C PRO A 8 6.49 14.52 38.61
N HIS A 9 7.39 13.55 38.63
CA HIS A 9 7.18 12.27 37.99
C HIS A 9 7.97 11.13 38.60
N PHE A 10 7.41 9.92 38.50
CA PHE A 10 8.10 8.68 38.79
C PHE A 10 8.61 8.03 37.50
N VAL A 11 9.79 7.40 37.59
CA VAL A 11 10.41 6.68 36.49
C VAL A 11 10.57 5.22 36.89
N SER A 12 10.02 4.31 36.10
CA SER A 12 10.30 2.88 36.17
C SER A 12 11.13 2.48 34.95
N LYS A 13 12.10 1.59 35.13
CA LYS A 13 12.88 1.00 34.03
C LYS A 13 12.46 -0.45 33.82
N ASN A 14 12.48 -0.90 32.55
CA ASN A 14 12.14 -2.25 32.14
C ASN A 14 10.78 -2.73 32.67
N LEU A 15 9.76 -1.91 32.43
CA LEU A 15 8.39 -2.20 32.84
C LEU A 15 7.78 -3.22 31.88
N SER A 16 7.34 -4.37 32.39
CA SER A 16 6.51 -5.32 31.63
C SER A 16 5.06 -4.87 31.61
N ILE A 17 4.47 -4.89 30.43
CA ILE A 17 3.06 -4.56 30.18
C ILE A 17 2.32 -5.89 30.06
N ILE A 18 1.42 -6.16 31.03
CA ILE A 18 0.72 -7.44 31.13
C ILE A 18 -0.77 -7.24 30.84
N ARG A 19 -1.33 -8.09 29.99
CA ARG A 19 -2.77 -8.20 29.75
C ARG A 19 -3.19 -9.66 29.88
N ASN A 20 -4.26 -9.92 30.64
CA ASN A 20 -4.78 -11.27 30.85
C ASN A 20 -3.67 -12.28 31.25
N LYS A 21 -2.82 -11.90 32.18
CA LYS A 21 -1.66 -12.70 32.66
C LYS A 21 -0.58 -12.98 31.61
N LYS A 22 -0.66 -12.34 30.44
CA LYS A 22 0.34 -12.47 29.37
C LYS A 22 1.07 -11.14 29.19
N GLU A 23 2.40 -11.17 29.08
CA GLU A 23 3.18 -10.01 28.68
C GLU A 23 2.92 -9.67 27.21
N ILE A 24 2.45 -8.45 26.96
CA ILE A 24 2.19 -7.91 25.63
C ILE A 24 3.23 -6.87 25.22
N GLY A 25 4.14 -6.51 26.11
CA GLY A 25 5.22 -5.58 25.78
C GLY A 25 6.12 -5.27 26.96
N VAL A 26 7.25 -4.68 26.63
CA VAL A 26 8.25 -4.19 27.61
C VAL A 26 8.62 -2.75 27.26
N ALA A 27 8.62 -1.86 28.24
CA ALA A 27 9.07 -0.48 28.10
C ALA A 27 10.39 -0.27 28.84
N LYS A 28 11.44 0.18 28.14
CA LYS A 28 12.74 0.48 28.78
C LYS A 28 12.62 1.63 29.80
N ASN A 29 11.78 2.63 29.49
CA ASN A 29 11.52 3.73 30.39
C ASN A 29 10.02 4.02 30.40
N PHE A 30 9.44 4.00 31.56
CA PHE A 30 8.08 4.38 31.83
C PHE A 30 8.06 5.54 32.81
N LYS A 31 7.29 6.59 32.54
CA LYS A 31 7.13 7.75 33.41
C LYS A 31 5.67 7.96 33.73
N VAL A 32 5.40 8.22 35.00
CA VAL A 32 4.09 8.63 35.53
C VAL A 32 4.23 10.06 36.02
N PHE A 33 3.52 10.98 35.39
CA PHE A 33 3.51 12.37 35.78
C PHE A 33 2.37 12.64 36.78
N ILE A 34 2.65 13.48 37.77
CA ILE A 34 1.73 13.83 38.84
C ILE A 34 1.27 15.28 38.65
N SER A 35 0.02 15.56 38.98
CA SER A 35 -0.51 16.93 38.99
C SER A 35 0.26 17.78 40.03
N ILE A 36 0.78 18.92 39.58
CA ILE A 36 1.54 19.84 40.48
C ILE A 36 0.65 20.33 41.60
N ASN A 37 -0.61 20.65 41.34
CA ASN A 37 -1.55 21.16 42.32
C ASN A 37 -1.80 20.14 43.44
N ASP A 38 -1.89 18.87 43.12
CA ASP A 38 -2.14 17.80 44.08
C ASP A 38 -0.87 17.39 44.81
N PHE A 39 0.27 17.47 44.14
CA PHE A 39 1.58 17.24 44.74
C PHE A 39 1.88 18.26 45.86
N LEU A 40 1.48 19.53 45.69
CA LEU A 40 1.68 20.58 46.70
C LEU A 40 0.69 20.46 47.84
N LYS A 41 -0.47 19.86 47.67
CA LYS A 41 -1.50 19.74 48.71
C LYS A 41 -1.33 18.53 49.62
N PHE A 42 -0.46 17.56 49.27
CA PHE A 42 -0.15 16.33 50.00
C PHE A 42 -1.35 15.40 50.35
N ASN A 43 -2.57 15.78 49.98
CA ASN A 43 -3.77 15.06 50.40
C ASN A 43 -4.23 13.98 49.44
N ASN A 44 -4.03 14.18 48.15
CA ASN A 44 -4.34 13.17 47.10
C ASN A 44 -3.36 13.32 45.95
N VAL A 45 -2.68 12.24 45.60
CA VAL A 45 -1.79 12.22 44.42
C VAL A 45 -2.59 11.78 43.19
N SER A 46 -2.92 12.72 42.31
CA SER A 46 -3.56 12.39 41.06
C SER A 46 -2.54 12.23 39.93
N ILE A 47 -2.72 11.19 39.15
CA ILE A 47 -1.92 10.92 37.95
C ILE A 47 -2.41 11.82 36.83
N LYS A 48 -1.47 12.53 36.20
CA LYS A 48 -1.76 13.40 35.07
C LYS A 48 -1.54 12.71 33.70
N ASP A 49 -0.34 12.18 33.51
CA ASP A 49 0.06 11.64 32.20
C ASP A 49 0.95 10.41 32.35
N PHE A 50 0.96 9.57 31.34
CA PHE A 50 1.85 8.43 31.20
C PHE A 50 2.77 8.60 29.98
N THR A 51 4.04 8.24 30.12
CA THR A 51 4.95 8.21 28.97
C THR A 51 5.69 6.88 28.91
N PHE A 52 5.52 6.18 27.79
CA PHE A 52 6.31 5.01 27.41
C PHE A 52 7.40 5.46 26.43
N ASN A 53 8.64 5.11 26.68
CA ASN A 53 9.75 5.41 25.80
C ASN A 53 10.62 4.17 25.57
N LYS A 54 10.91 3.89 24.30
CA LYS A 54 11.62 2.67 23.88
C LYS A 54 10.88 1.42 24.37
N ALA A 55 9.58 1.35 24.03
CA ALA A 55 8.75 0.19 24.31
C ALA A 55 8.62 -0.71 23.07
N ASP A 56 8.63 -2.02 23.29
CA ASP A 56 8.37 -3.04 22.29
C ASP A 56 7.07 -3.75 22.65
N PHE A 57 6.05 -3.61 21.81
CA PHE A 57 4.73 -4.22 21.97
C PHE A 57 4.61 -5.42 21.07
N ASN A 58 4.23 -6.58 21.61
CA ASN A 58 3.93 -7.80 20.85
C ASN A 58 2.41 -7.96 20.75
N ILE A 59 1.85 -7.77 19.56
CA ILE A 59 0.41 -7.70 19.34
C ILE A 59 0.00 -8.81 18.37
N LYS A 60 -1.03 -9.57 18.74
CA LYS A 60 -1.73 -10.53 17.88
C LYS A 60 -3.12 -10.01 17.51
N LYS A 61 -3.77 -10.63 16.53
CA LYS A 61 -5.13 -10.23 16.09
C LYS A 61 -6.13 -10.07 17.26
N LYS A 62 -6.12 -11.00 18.21
CA LYS A 62 -7.00 -10.97 19.40
C LYS A 62 -6.75 -9.75 20.31
N ASP A 63 -5.57 -9.14 20.23
CA ASP A 63 -5.22 -7.99 21.05
C ASP A 63 -5.77 -6.67 20.47
N PHE A 64 -6.32 -6.67 19.23
CA PHE A 64 -6.98 -5.49 18.66
C PHE A 64 -8.22 -5.05 19.46
N LEU A 65 -8.92 -5.97 20.08
CA LEU A 65 -10.04 -5.63 20.98
C LEU A 65 -9.60 -4.68 22.11
N PHE A 66 -8.37 -4.82 22.58
CA PHE A 66 -7.83 -3.90 23.59
C PHE A 66 -7.77 -2.45 23.10
N PHE A 67 -7.34 -2.23 21.87
CA PHE A 67 -7.27 -0.87 21.32
C PHE A 67 -8.66 -0.30 21.10
N LYS A 68 -9.61 -1.12 20.68
CA LYS A 68 -11.01 -0.74 20.59
C LYS A 68 -11.53 -0.34 21.97
N GLU A 69 -11.37 -1.19 22.98
CA GLU A 69 -11.75 -0.93 24.36
C GLU A 69 -11.08 0.35 24.90
N LEU A 70 -9.79 0.56 24.61
CA LEU A 70 -9.07 1.78 25.02
C LEU A 70 -9.70 3.05 24.40
N LEU A 71 -10.09 3.01 23.13
CA LEU A 71 -10.74 4.11 22.44
C LEU A 71 -12.19 4.32 22.92
N GLU A 72 -12.83 3.28 23.42
CA GLU A 72 -14.21 3.30 23.94
C GLU A 72 -14.27 3.63 25.44
N THR A 73 -13.14 3.66 26.17
CA THR A 73 -13.13 3.98 27.60
C THR A 73 -13.80 5.33 27.89
N GLU A 74 -14.30 5.48 29.11
CA GLU A 74 -14.83 6.76 29.58
C GLU A 74 -13.76 7.86 29.49
N PRO A 75 -14.19 9.12 29.41
CA PRO A 75 -13.28 10.25 29.33
C PRO A 75 -12.23 10.18 30.43
N ASN A 76 -10.99 10.01 30.05
CA ASN A 76 -9.88 10.02 30.97
C ASN A 76 -9.01 11.24 30.67
N GLU A 77 -8.89 12.13 31.60
CA GLU A 77 -8.03 13.33 31.50
C GLU A 77 -6.54 12.97 31.34
N ASN A 78 -6.17 11.71 31.63
CA ASN A 78 -4.79 11.24 31.54
C ASN A 78 -4.36 11.05 30.10
N LYS A 79 -3.28 11.71 29.72
CA LYS A 79 -2.68 11.56 28.39
C LYS A 79 -1.65 10.42 28.40
N ILE A 80 -1.76 9.56 27.43
CA ILE A 80 -0.77 8.51 27.18
C ILE A 80 0.13 8.95 26.02
N LEU A 81 1.44 8.99 26.26
CA LEU A 81 2.45 9.33 25.27
C LEU A 81 3.40 8.15 25.07
N ILE A 82 3.53 7.70 23.80
CA ILE A 82 4.46 6.63 23.40
C ILE A 82 5.50 7.24 22.47
N LYS A 83 6.79 7.01 22.74
CA LYS A 83 7.91 7.54 21.94
C LYS A 83 8.92 6.46 21.59
N ASN A 84 9.49 6.55 20.38
CA ASN A 84 10.63 5.71 19.94
C ASN A 84 10.42 4.21 20.21
N SER A 85 9.25 3.71 19.90
CA SER A 85 8.76 2.38 20.27
C SER A 85 8.44 1.56 19.01
N ASN A 86 8.25 0.26 19.19
CA ASN A 86 7.89 -0.64 18.09
C ASN A 86 6.63 -1.43 18.45
N ILE A 87 5.84 -1.75 17.42
CA ILE A 87 4.78 -2.75 17.49
C ILE A 87 5.21 -3.89 16.59
N PHE A 88 5.40 -5.07 17.16
CA PHE A 88 5.59 -6.32 16.45
C PHE A 88 4.24 -6.99 16.30
N TYR A 89 3.69 -6.96 15.09
CA TYR A 89 2.48 -7.69 14.80
C TYR A 89 2.82 -9.14 14.48
N LYS A 90 2.23 -10.06 15.24
CA LYS A 90 2.59 -11.47 15.20
C LYS A 90 1.42 -12.33 14.74
N SER A 91 1.75 -13.44 14.07
CA SER A 91 0.82 -14.53 13.81
C SER A 91 0.44 -15.25 15.11
N GLU A 92 -0.51 -16.18 15.05
CA GLU A 92 -0.84 -17.01 16.23
C GLU A 92 0.37 -17.89 16.64
N ASN A 93 1.26 -18.22 15.71
CA ASN A 93 2.47 -19.01 15.94
C ASN A 93 3.69 -18.17 16.40
N ASP A 94 3.45 -16.92 16.83
CA ASP A 94 4.47 -15.97 17.27
C ASP A 94 5.47 -15.50 16.20
N GLU A 95 5.23 -15.77 14.92
CA GLU A 95 6.03 -15.22 13.82
C GLU A 95 5.71 -13.74 13.61
N VAL A 96 6.73 -12.91 13.43
CA VAL A 96 6.58 -11.49 13.16
C VAL A 96 6.14 -11.29 11.71
N LEU A 97 4.92 -10.81 11.50
CA LEU A 97 4.37 -10.54 10.18
C LEU A 97 4.82 -9.16 9.64
N PHE A 98 4.82 -8.16 10.53
CA PHE A 98 5.38 -6.84 10.24
C PHE A 98 5.73 -6.07 11.52
N ILE A 99 6.56 -5.05 11.35
CA ILE A 99 6.99 -4.15 12.42
C ILE A 99 6.49 -2.74 12.11
N ASN A 100 5.76 -2.15 13.03
CA ASN A 100 5.38 -0.75 12.98
C ASN A 100 6.21 0.06 13.98
N LYS A 101 7.06 0.94 13.49
CA LYS A 101 7.86 1.85 14.32
C LYS A 101 7.04 3.07 14.69
N ILE A 102 6.94 3.36 15.98
CA ILE A 102 6.29 4.54 16.52
C ILE A 102 7.36 5.58 16.85
N PHE A 103 7.35 6.72 16.15
CA PHE A 103 8.19 7.86 16.53
C PHE A 103 7.56 8.62 17.71
N LYS A 104 6.25 8.87 17.60
CA LYS A 104 5.45 9.52 18.63
C LYS A 104 3.99 9.16 18.46
N SER A 105 3.34 8.67 19.51
CA SER A 105 1.91 8.45 19.59
C SER A 105 1.35 9.11 20.84
N GLN A 106 0.18 9.73 20.71
CA GLN A 106 -0.52 10.40 21.80
C GLN A 106 -1.98 9.94 21.79
N PHE A 107 -2.43 9.47 22.94
CA PHE A 107 -3.83 9.19 23.20
C PHE A 107 -4.31 10.14 24.29
N TYR A 108 -5.43 10.80 24.06
CA TYR A 108 -6.00 11.78 24.99
C TYR A 108 -7.49 11.97 24.72
N TYR A 109 -8.20 12.50 25.72
CA TYR A 109 -9.56 12.95 25.58
C TYR A 109 -9.60 14.43 25.20
N ASP A 110 -10.37 14.75 24.16
CA ASP A 110 -10.64 16.13 23.72
C ASP A 110 -12.01 16.57 24.27
N SER A 111 -11.99 17.43 25.29
CA SER A 111 -13.21 17.93 25.95
C SER A 111 -14.05 18.83 25.04
N SER A 112 -13.46 19.45 24.03
CA SER A 112 -14.21 20.32 23.09
C SER A 112 -15.03 19.47 22.10
N LYS A 113 -14.52 18.32 21.72
CA LYS A 113 -15.18 17.36 20.82
C LYS A 113 -15.90 16.24 21.57
N LEU A 114 -15.69 16.09 22.86
CA LEU A 114 -16.17 14.99 23.69
C LEU A 114 -15.73 13.60 23.17
N GLN A 115 -14.49 13.51 22.68
CA GLN A 115 -13.99 12.33 21.96
C GLN A 115 -12.60 11.90 22.47
N ASN A 116 -12.36 10.59 22.48
CA ASN A 116 -11.03 10.05 22.61
C ASN A 116 -10.30 10.12 21.27
N ILE A 117 -9.10 10.67 21.29
CA ILE A 117 -8.28 10.90 20.09
C ILE A 117 -6.95 10.19 20.23
N LEU A 118 -6.58 9.41 19.20
CA LEU A 118 -5.25 8.86 19.00
C LEU A 118 -4.58 9.58 17.83
N VAL A 119 -3.43 10.20 18.06
CA VAL A 119 -2.60 10.78 16.98
C VAL A 119 -1.24 10.13 17.01
N SER A 120 -0.79 9.60 15.89
CA SER A 120 0.47 8.85 15.82
C SER A 120 1.29 9.20 14.58
N LYS A 121 2.62 9.26 14.75
CA LYS A 121 3.61 9.33 13.66
C LYS A 121 4.39 8.03 13.66
N ASN A 122 4.30 7.31 12.56
CA ASN A 122 4.77 5.94 12.48
C ASN A 122 5.58 5.71 11.19
N LYS A 123 6.18 4.52 11.10
CA LYS A 123 6.81 3.98 9.91
C LYS A 123 6.53 2.48 9.83
N ILE A 124 5.96 2.03 8.70
CA ILE A 124 5.74 0.62 8.39
C ILE A 124 6.26 0.35 6.96
N PHE A 125 6.87 -0.81 6.71
CA PHE A 125 7.41 -1.17 5.40
C PHE A 125 8.26 -0.07 4.75
N ASN A 126 9.08 0.60 5.54
CA ASN A 126 9.87 1.78 5.13
C ASN A 126 9.05 3.02 4.68
N VAL A 127 7.74 3.00 4.87
CA VAL A 127 6.84 4.11 4.54
C VAL A 127 6.46 4.88 5.81
N PRO A 128 6.89 6.14 5.96
CA PRO A 128 6.46 6.99 7.07
C PRO A 128 5.02 7.46 6.86
N TYR A 129 4.24 7.47 7.94
CA TYR A 129 2.85 7.91 7.91
C TYR A 129 2.40 8.56 9.21
N LYS A 130 1.33 9.34 9.13
CA LYS A 130 0.56 9.83 10.26
C LYS A 130 -0.75 9.08 10.33
N LEU A 131 -1.19 8.75 11.53
CA LEU A 131 -2.48 8.13 11.81
C LEU A 131 -3.20 8.98 12.85
N GLN A 132 -4.46 9.27 12.63
CA GLN A 132 -5.36 9.87 13.59
C GLN A 132 -6.61 9.01 13.67
N ILE A 133 -7.04 8.66 14.86
CA ILE A 133 -8.28 7.92 15.11
C ILE A 133 -9.08 8.72 16.15
N GLU A 134 -10.33 9.02 15.83
CA GLU A 134 -11.30 9.67 16.68
C GLU A 134 -12.46 8.71 16.92
N ASN A 135 -12.89 8.55 18.18
CA ASN A 135 -14.08 7.78 18.50
C ASN A 135 -15.26 8.73 18.76
N ASP A 136 -16.14 8.81 17.80
CA ASP A 136 -17.42 9.50 17.91
C ASP A 136 -18.43 8.59 18.63
N LYS A 137 -18.49 8.70 19.95
CA LYS A 137 -19.42 7.90 20.76
C LYS A 137 -20.88 8.23 20.52
N PHE A 138 -21.18 9.46 20.12
CA PHE A 138 -22.55 9.90 19.86
C PHE A 138 -23.14 9.23 18.64
N ASN A 139 -22.36 9.22 17.55
CA ASN A 139 -22.77 8.57 16.29
C ASN A 139 -22.30 7.10 16.19
N LYS A 140 -21.62 6.57 17.22
CA LYS A 140 -21.04 5.23 17.27
C LYS A 140 -20.12 4.89 16.09
N LYS A 141 -19.26 5.86 15.74
CA LYS A 141 -18.36 5.77 14.60
C LYS A 141 -16.90 5.96 15.00
N PHE A 142 -16.02 5.23 14.33
CA PHE A 142 -14.59 5.53 14.31
C PHE A 142 -14.24 6.32 13.04
N LEU A 143 -13.67 7.49 13.22
CA LEU A 143 -13.11 8.30 12.14
C LEU A 143 -11.60 8.09 12.13
N THR A 144 -11.07 7.64 11.01
CA THR A 144 -9.63 7.38 10.88
C THR A 144 -9.07 8.16 9.71
N LYS A 145 -7.97 8.89 9.95
CA LYS A 145 -7.20 9.58 8.92
C LYS A 145 -5.79 9.00 8.85
N PHE A 146 -5.43 8.48 7.69
CA PHE A 146 -4.08 8.01 7.38
C PHE A 146 -3.47 8.93 6.32
N THR A 147 -2.26 9.40 6.55
CA THR A 147 -1.56 10.27 5.61
C THR A 147 -0.10 9.85 5.45
N SER A 148 0.31 9.54 4.24
CA SER A 148 1.72 9.33 3.89
C SER A 148 2.12 10.26 2.75
N LYS A 149 3.01 11.21 3.06
CA LYS A 149 3.55 12.12 2.05
C LYS A 149 4.50 11.40 1.09
N LYS A 150 5.22 10.38 1.56
CA LYS A 150 6.20 9.65 0.75
C LYS A 150 5.55 8.96 -0.44
N ILE A 151 4.40 8.32 -0.23
CA ILE A 151 3.65 7.61 -1.27
C ILE A 151 2.42 8.40 -1.75
N ARG A 152 2.30 9.69 -1.37
CA ARG A 152 1.20 10.61 -1.74
C ARG A 152 -0.19 10.00 -1.53
N LEU A 153 -0.36 9.32 -0.41
CA LEU A 153 -1.58 8.63 -0.04
C LEU A 153 -2.23 9.31 1.17
N ASN A 154 -3.49 9.70 1.01
CA ASN A 154 -4.37 10.08 2.10
C ASN A 154 -5.57 9.14 2.10
N ILE A 155 -5.92 8.63 3.25
CA ILE A 155 -7.10 7.79 3.45
C ILE A 155 -7.89 8.41 4.59
N GLU A 156 -9.18 8.67 4.34
CA GLU A 156 -10.15 8.98 5.37
C GLU A 156 -11.14 7.83 5.44
N ASN A 157 -11.35 7.31 6.63
CA ASN A 157 -12.23 6.17 6.85
C ASN A 157 -13.23 6.50 7.94
N GLU A 158 -14.49 6.24 7.65
CA GLU A 158 -15.60 6.26 8.59
C GLU A 158 -16.10 4.83 8.77
N PHE A 159 -16.01 4.32 9.99
CA PHE A 159 -16.39 2.96 10.33
C PHE A 159 -17.50 2.95 11.37
N ASP A 160 -18.62 2.36 11.03
CA ASP A 160 -19.76 2.16 11.93
C ASP A 160 -19.56 0.87 12.73
N TYR A 161 -19.61 0.96 14.07
CA TYR A 161 -19.36 -0.17 14.94
C TYR A 161 -20.61 -0.66 15.71
N ASP A 162 -21.75 0.00 15.51
CA ASP A 162 -22.99 -0.36 16.20
C ASP A 162 -23.80 -1.47 15.52
N GLU A 163 -23.52 -1.75 14.25
CA GLU A 163 -24.25 -2.75 13.48
C GLU A 163 -23.67 -4.17 13.64
N GLU A 164 -24.51 -5.19 13.55
CA GLU A 164 -24.07 -6.59 13.42
C GLU A 164 -23.18 -6.77 12.18
N ASN A 165 -23.50 -6.05 11.10
CA ASN A 165 -22.67 -5.96 9.90
C ASN A 165 -21.79 -4.72 9.99
N LYS A 166 -20.52 -4.89 10.30
CA LYS A 166 -19.52 -3.82 10.37
C LYS A 166 -19.27 -3.24 8.98
N ARG A 167 -19.70 -2.01 8.76
CA ARG A 167 -19.61 -1.30 7.48
C ARG A 167 -18.78 -0.04 7.62
N GLY A 168 -18.23 0.42 6.52
CA GLY A 168 -17.52 1.68 6.49
C GLY A 168 -17.44 2.30 5.11
N LEU A 169 -17.10 3.58 5.11
CA LEU A 169 -16.79 4.37 3.92
C LEU A 169 -15.30 4.74 3.96
N LEU A 170 -14.67 4.66 2.82
CA LEU A 170 -13.25 4.89 2.66
C LEU A 170 -13.02 5.86 1.50
N ASP A 171 -12.53 7.07 1.80
CA ASP A 171 -12.09 8.02 0.80
C ASP A 171 -10.58 7.94 0.66
N ILE A 172 -10.13 7.63 -0.54
CA ILE A 172 -8.71 7.43 -0.87
C ILE A 172 -8.30 8.51 -1.85
N LEU A 173 -7.41 9.41 -1.44
CA LEU A 173 -6.72 10.32 -2.33
C LEU A 173 -5.31 9.78 -2.59
N PHE A 174 -5.08 9.29 -3.79
CA PHE A 174 -3.79 8.78 -4.24
C PHE A 174 -3.32 9.52 -5.49
N VAL A 175 -2.18 10.21 -5.40
CA VAL A 175 -1.58 10.95 -6.54
C VAL A 175 -2.61 11.85 -7.25
N ASN A 176 -3.37 12.64 -6.50
CA ASN A 176 -4.44 13.53 -7.00
C ASN A 176 -5.69 12.85 -7.58
N ASN A 177 -5.79 11.52 -7.50
CA ASN A 177 -7.02 10.80 -7.84
C ASN A 177 -7.78 10.48 -6.55
N ASN A 178 -9.03 10.91 -6.50
CA ASN A 178 -9.93 10.61 -5.38
C ASN A 178 -10.84 9.45 -5.74
N THR A 179 -10.99 8.51 -4.82
CA THR A 179 -11.83 7.32 -4.97
C THR A 179 -12.54 7.05 -3.66
N SER A 180 -13.85 6.90 -3.71
CA SER A 180 -14.68 6.55 -2.56
C SER A 180 -15.13 5.10 -2.67
N LEU A 181 -14.91 4.34 -1.60
CA LEU A 181 -15.26 2.93 -1.50
C LEU A 181 -16.16 2.70 -0.29
N SER A 182 -17.20 1.89 -0.45
CA SER A 182 -17.88 1.26 0.69
C SER A 182 -17.29 -0.11 0.94
N TYR A 183 -17.29 -0.53 2.19
CA TYR A 183 -16.84 -1.87 2.56
C TYR A 183 -17.66 -2.47 3.68
N GLU A 184 -17.68 -3.81 3.72
CA GLU A 184 -18.31 -4.60 4.74
C GLU A 184 -17.33 -5.64 5.29
N ILE A 185 -17.31 -5.79 6.63
CA ILE A 185 -16.45 -6.76 7.30
C ILE A 185 -17.32 -7.89 7.85
N LYS A 186 -17.07 -9.11 7.37
CA LYS A 186 -17.65 -10.35 7.92
C LYS A 186 -16.51 -11.29 8.31
N ASP A 187 -16.45 -11.69 9.56
CA ASP A 187 -15.41 -12.58 10.10
C ASP A 187 -13.97 -12.08 9.80
N ASN A 188 -13.32 -12.71 8.83
CA ASN A 188 -11.96 -12.38 8.37
C ASN A 188 -11.93 -11.80 6.96
N LEU A 189 -13.09 -11.49 6.39
CA LEU A 189 -13.25 -11.02 5.02
C LEU A 189 -13.73 -9.58 5.01
N ILE A 190 -13.05 -8.73 4.27
CA ILE A 190 -13.47 -7.37 3.94
C ILE A 190 -13.85 -7.37 2.47
N ASN A 191 -15.12 -7.15 2.16
CA ASN A 191 -15.58 -6.91 0.81
C ASN A 191 -15.68 -5.40 0.58
N PHE A 192 -15.19 -4.92 -0.55
CA PHE A 192 -15.27 -3.51 -0.90
C PHE A 192 -15.76 -3.29 -2.33
N LYS A 193 -16.38 -2.15 -2.57
CA LYS A 193 -16.83 -1.69 -3.90
C LYS A 193 -16.75 -0.18 -4.00
N SER A 194 -16.63 0.33 -5.23
CA SER A 194 -16.66 1.77 -5.47
C SER A 194 -18.05 2.35 -5.26
N GLU A 195 -18.08 3.59 -4.79
CA GLU A 195 -19.30 4.42 -4.76
C GLU A 195 -19.42 5.30 -6.01
N ASP A 196 -18.37 5.37 -6.85
CA ASP A 196 -18.38 6.13 -8.10
C ASP A 196 -19.10 5.34 -9.19
N LEU A 197 -19.93 6.06 -10.00
CA LEU A 197 -20.65 5.49 -11.14
C LEU A 197 -19.78 5.35 -12.39
N LYS A 198 -18.66 6.09 -12.48
CA LYS A 198 -17.79 6.09 -13.66
C LYS A 198 -16.79 4.95 -13.65
N ASP A 199 -16.19 4.72 -12.49
CA ASP A 199 -15.14 3.72 -12.32
C ASP A 199 -15.67 2.61 -11.41
N ASN A 200 -15.49 1.36 -11.81
CA ASN A 200 -15.99 0.23 -11.05
C ASN A 200 -14.83 -0.51 -10.38
N TYR A 201 -14.70 -0.30 -9.07
CA TYR A 201 -13.74 -1.02 -8.26
C TYR A 201 -14.48 -1.96 -7.34
N ASN A 202 -14.06 -3.20 -7.28
CA ASN A 202 -14.58 -4.16 -6.34
C ASN A 202 -13.50 -5.18 -5.97
N GLY A 203 -13.64 -5.74 -4.79
CA GLY A 203 -12.70 -6.76 -4.35
C GLY A 203 -12.96 -7.24 -2.95
N LYS A 204 -12.04 -8.07 -2.51
CA LYS A 204 -12.04 -8.64 -1.18
C LYS A 204 -10.63 -8.69 -0.59
N ILE A 205 -10.55 -8.51 0.70
CA ILE A 205 -9.33 -8.69 1.49
C ILE A 205 -9.61 -9.80 2.51
N GLU A 206 -8.87 -10.89 2.42
CA GLU A 206 -8.85 -11.93 3.45
C GLU A 206 -7.74 -11.59 4.44
N ILE A 207 -8.05 -11.58 5.74
CA ILE A 207 -7.08 -11.18 6.77
C ILE A 207 -6.26 -12.37 7.25
N LYS A 208 -6.74 -13.60 7.02
CA LYS A 208 -6.07 -14.84 7.44
C LYS A 208 -6.21 -15.95 6.41
N PRO A 209 -5.14 -16.29 5.68
CA PRO A 209 -3.92 -15.53 5.46
C PRO A 209 -4.21 -14.21 4.74
N PHE A 210 -3.28 -13.25 4.76
CA PHE A 210 -3.51 -11.99 4.05
C PHE A 210 -3.53 -12.24 2.53
N TYR A 211 -4.66 -11.95 1.92
CA TYR A 211 -4.85 -12.07 0.49
C TYR A 211 -5.78 -10.96 -0.03
N LEU A 212 -5.30 -10.16 -0.97
CA LEU A 212 -6.08 -9.14 -1.65
C LEU A 212 -6.50 -9.65 -3.03
N SER A 213 -7.79 -9.63 -3.32
CA SER A 213 -8.32 -9.80 -4.69
C SER A 213 -9.08 -8.55 -5.08
N ALA A 214 -8.70 -7.91 -6.18
CA ALA A 214 -9.33 -6.67 -6.64
C ALA A 214 -9.52 -6.65 -8.16
N ASN A 215 -10.65 -6.10 -8.61
CA ASN A 215 -10.89 -5.71 -9.99
C ASN A 215 -11.07 -4.19 -10.01
N LEU A 216 -10.30 -3.52 -10.84
CA LEU A 216 -10.25 -2.08 -10.99
C LEU A 216 -10.51 -1.73 -12.45
N ASP A 217 -11.72 -1.31 -12.77
CA ASP A 217 -12.15 -1.00 -14.13
C ASP A 217 -12.26 0.52 -14.29
N TYR A 218 -11.46 1.08 -15.18
CA TYR A 218 -11.39 2.52 -15.47
C TYR A 218 -11.89 2.80 -16.89
N GLU A 219 -12.73 3.81 -17.06
CA GLU A 219 -13.09 4.31 -18.39
C GLU A 219 -11.91 4.99 -19.09
N GLY A 220 -11.09 5.73 -18.34
CA GLY A 220 -9.92 6.40 -18.88
C GLY A 220 -8.79 6.56 -17.88
N LEU A 221 -7.55 6.40 -18.33
CA LEU A 221 -6.35 6.60 -17.53
C LEU A 221 -5.44 7.63 -18.17
N SER A 222 -5.05 8.65 -17.40
CA SER A 222 -4.00 9.58 -17.82
C SER A 222 -2.63 9.04 -17.46
N THR A 223 -1.85 8.66 -18.45
CA THR A 223 -0.47 8.19 -18.25
C THR A 223 0.48 9.32 -17.88
N LYS A 224 0.12 10.58 -18.21
CA LYS A 224 0.97 11.74 -17.94
C LYS A 224 1.33 11.86 -16.45
N ASN A 225 0.38 11.55 -15.57
CA ASN A 225 0.60 11.58 -14.12
C ASN A 225 1.41 10.37 -13.63
N LEU A 226 1.29 9.20 -14.27
CA LEU A 226 2.01 7.99 -13.89
C LEU A 226 3.50 8.08 -14.26
N PHE A 227 3.81 8.53 -15.47
CA PHE A 227 5.22 8.60 -15.95
C PHE A 227 5.98 9.79 -15.37
N ASN A 228 5.32 10.91 -15.08
CA ASN A 228 5.93 12.02 -14.36
C ASN A 228 6.25 11.68 -12.89
N GLU A 229 5.74 10.58 -12.38
CA GLU A 229 5.85 10.11 -11.01
C GLU A 229 6.73 8.85 -10.89
N GLN A 230 7.71 8.71 -11.79
CA GLN A 230 8.64 7.57 -11.77
C GLN A 230 9.27 7.36 -10.39
N SER A 231 9.60 8.44 -9.68
CA SER A 231 10.09 8.39 -8.30
C SER A 231 9.11 7.73 -7.33
N LEU A 232 7.80 7.94 -7.52
CA LEU A 232 6.76 7.35 -6.68
C LEU A 232 6.62 5.85 -6.93
N ILE A 233 6.63 5.42 -8.20
CA ILE A 233 6.59 4.00 -8.56
C ILE A 233 7.82 3.29 -7.99
N ASN A 234 8.99 3.88 -8.15
CA ASN A 234 10.23 3.37 -7.57
C ASN A 234 10.15 3.30 -6.04
N ASP A 235 9.63 4.34 -5.38
CA ASP A 235 9.44 4.35 -3.93
C ASP A 235 8.45 3.29 -3.44
N LEU A 236 7.39 3.03 -4.20
CA LEU A 236 6.42 1.97 -3.89
C LEU A 236 7.06 0.58 -4.04
N ILE A 237 7.75 0.34 -5.16
CA ILE A 237 8.41 -0.96 -5.43
C ILE A 237 9.55 -1.20 -4.43
N LYS A 238 10.36 -0.17 -4.13
CA LYS A 238 11.44 -0.22 -3.11
C LYS A 238 10.91 -0.23 -1.67
N SER A 239 9.62 0.00 -1.47
CA SER A 239 9.02 -0.21 -0.16
C SER A 239 8.95 -1.71 0.14
N GLU A 240 9.14 -2.08 1.40
CA GLU A 240 9.01 -3.47 1.83
C GLU A 240 7.58 -4.03 1.69
N ILE A 241 6.61 -3.22 1.24
CA ILE A 241 5.23 -3.65 1.00
C ILE A 241 5.21 -4.75 -0.07
N PHE A 242 5.82 -4.49 -1.24
CA PHE A 242 5.80 -5.43 -2.36
C PHE A 242 6.81 -6.58 -2.20
N ASN A 243 7.86 -6.39 -1.40
CA ASN A 243 8.85 -7.42 -1.10
C ASN A 243 8.53 -8.16 0.23
N ASN A 244 7.28 -8.18 0.64
CA ASN A 244 6.86 -8.85 1.87
C ASN A 244 6.37 -10.26 1.57
N LYS A 245 7.02 -11.29 2.12
CA LYS A 245 6.63 -12.70 1.95
C LYS A 245 5.20 -13.02 2.45
N ASN A 246 4.62 -12.16 3.28
CA ASN A 246 3.24 -12.32 3.76
C ASN A 246 2.21 -11.62 2.86
N LEU A 247 2.66 -10.91 1.81
CA LEU A 247 1.77 -10.25 0.86
C LEU A 247 1.41 -11.20 -0.28
N ASN A 248 0.13 -11.51 -0.39
CA ASN A 248 -0.44 -12.22 -1.53
C ASN A 248 -1.57 -11.37 -2.12
N ALA A 249 -1.55 -11.18 -3.43
CA ALA A 249 -2.58 -10.39 -4.10
C ALA A 249 -2.82 -10.84 -5.53
N ASN A 250 -4.05 -10.71 -5.99
CA ASN A 250 -4.42 -10.81 -7.39
C ASN A 250 -5.24 -9.58 -7.77
N ILE A 251 -4.65 -8.70 -8.57
CA ILE A 251 -5.27 -7.44 -8.97
C ILE A 251 -5.41 -7.43 -10.49
N LYS A 252 -6.64 -7.25 -10.96
CA LYS A 252 -6.95 -7.04 -12.38
C LYS A 252 -7.28 -5.57 -12.59
N PHE A 253 -6.46 -4.91 -13.37
CA PHE A 253 -6.59 -3.51 -13.71
C PHE A 253 -6.96 -3.41 -15.18
N LYS A 254 -8.16 -2.88 -15.49
CA LYS A 254 -8.66 -2.70 -16.83
C LYS A 254 -8.83 -1.22 -17.11
N VAL A 255 -8.38 -0.79 -18.29
CA VAL A 255 -8.53 0.58 -18.75
C VAL A 255 -9.02 0.55 -20.19
N LYS A 256 -10.12 1.21 -20.45
CA LYS A 256 -10.70 1.27 -21.81
C LYS A 256 -9.91 2.21 -22.71
N ASP A 257 -9.66 3.43 -22.27
CA ASP A 257 -8.98 4.46 -23.03
C ASP A 257 -7.77 5.04 -22.29
N ILE A 258 -6.65 5.22 -22.99
CA ILE A 258 -5.44 5.84 -22.46
C ILE A 258 -5.33 7.25 -23.01
N THR A 259 -5.53 8.28 -22.15
CA THR A 259 -5.75 9.67 -22.60
C THR A 259 -4.55 10.27 -23.29
N ASN A 260 -3.40 9.93 -23.28
CA ASN A 260 -2.28 10.55 -24.02
C ASN A 260 -1.81 9.72 -25.21
N PHE A 261 -2.40 8.56 -25.41
CA PHE A 261 -2.07 7.63 -26.48
C PHE A 261 -3.36 7.05 -27.04
N ALA A 262 -4.05 7.87 -27.86
CA ALA A 262 -5.38 7.53 -28.42
C ALA A 262 -5.39 6.21 -29.22
N GLU A 263 -4.23 5.79 -29.71
CA GLU A 263 -4.06 4.52 -30.39
C GLU A 263 -4.07 3.31 -29.44
N LEU A 264 -3.68 3.51 -28.16
CA LEU A 264 -3.61 2.45 -27.17
C LEU A 264 -4.94 2.34 -26.41
N LYS A 265 -5.54 1.17 -26.39
CA LYS A 265 -6.85 0.90 -25.83
C LYS A 265 -6.92 -0.45 -25.13
N ASN A 266 -7.93 -0.63 -24.31
CA ASN A 266 -8.26 -1.89 -23.68
C ASN A 266 -7.06 -2.53 -22.96
N LEU A 267 -6.36 -1.74 -22.14
CA LEU A 267 -5.31 -2.26 -21.27
C LEU A 267 -5.93 -3.22 -20.25
N LEU A 268 -5.42 -4.42 -20.20
CA LEU A 268 -5.61 -5.37 -19.11
C LEU A 268 -4.26 -5.62 -18.44
N LEU A 269 -4.07 -5.14 -17.23
CA LEU A 269 -2.89 -5.44 -16.41
C LEU A 269 -3.27 -6.42 -15.31
N ASN A 270 -2.71 -7.61 -15.34
CA ASN A 270 -2.83 -8.61 -14.29
C ASN A 270 -1.61 -8.49 -13.37
N ILE A 271 -1.84 -8.24 -12.11
CA ILE A 271 -0.78 -8.17 -11.09
C ILE A 271 -1.03 -9.31 -10.12
N ASN A 272 -0.18 -10.32 -10.15
CA ASN A 272 -0.24 -11.45 -9.25
C ASN A 272 0.97 -11.39 -8.31
N ILE A 273 0.72 -11.22 -7.02
CA ILE A 273 1.76 -11.15 -5.99
C ILE A 273 1.65 -12.42 -5.17
N LYS A 274 2.72 -13.19 -5.12
CA LYS A 274 2.82 -14.38 -4.30
C LYS A 274 4.12 -14.36 -3.50
N GLU A 275 4.00 -14.29 -2.18
CA GLU A 275 5.14 -14.24 -1.27
C GLU A 275 6.17 -13.15 -1.63
N GLY A 276 5.65 -11.98 -2.07
CA GLY A 276 6.47 -10.84 -2.48
C GLY A 276 6.99 -10.89 -3.93
N ASN A 277 6.80 -12.00 -4.66
CA ASN A 277 7.13 -12.06 -6.08
C ASN A 277 5.98 -11.48 -6.92
N ILE A 278 6.29 -10.56 -7.82
CA ILE A 278 5.29 -9.86 -8.65
C ILE A 278 5.36 -10.41 -10.06
N ASP A 279 4.27 -11.06 -10.49
CA ASP A 279 4.06 -11.59 -11.83
C ASP A 279 3.03 -10.73 -12.57
N LEU A 280 3.40 -10.21 -13.74
CA LEU A 280 2.57 -9.39 -14.62
C LEU A 280 2.14 -10.15 -15.89
N SER A 281 2.38 -11.45 -15.96
CA SER A 281 2.05 -12.29 -17.11
C SER A 281 0.55 -12.26 -17.41
N ASN A 282 0.20 -12.53 -18.66
CA ASN A 282 -1.15 -12.45 -19.20
C ASN A 282 -1.76 -11.03 -19.20
N SER A 283 -0.92 -10.00 -19.06
CA SER A 283 -1.33 -8.63 -19.30
C SER A 283 -1.37 -8.35 -20.79
N ASN A 284 -2.26 -7.46 -21.23
CA ASN A 284 -2.35 -7.14 -22.65
C ASN A 284 -2.85 -5.72 -22.91
N LEU A 285 -2.56 -5.24 -24.11
CA LEU A 285 -2.90 -3.92 -24.60
C LEU A 285 -3.23 -3.99 -26.09
N MET A 286 -4.21 -3.23 -26.54
CA MET A 286 -4.55 -3.11 -27.96
C MET A 286 -3.94 -1.84 -28.55
N TRP A 287 -3.25 -1.93 -29.69
CA TRP A 287 -2.92 -0.77 -30.50
C TRP A 287 -3.94 -0.62 -31.63
N LYS A 288 -4.80 0.39 -31.54
CA LYS A 288 -5.99 0.55 -32.37
C LYS A 288 -6.84 -0.73 -32.31
N ARG A 289 -7.23 -1.26 -33.50
CA ARG A 289 -7.83 -2.58 -33.65
C ARG A 289 -6.91 -3.54 -34.41
N ASN A 290 -5.69 -3.10 -34.73
CA ASN A 290 -4.83 -3.75 -35.68
C ASN A 290 -3.95 -4.82 -35.04
N LEU A 291 -3.51 -4.62 -33.82
CA LEU A 291 -2.67 -5.58 -33.11
C LEU A 291 -2.96 -5.64 -31.61
N LYS A 292 -2.63 -6.77 -31.04
CA LYS A 292 -2.67 -7.03 -29.61
C LYS A 292 -1.24 -7.25 -29.13
N ILE A 293 -0.86 -6.50 -28.10
CA ILE A 293 0.41 -6.66 -27.39
C ILE A 293 0.12 -7.45 -26.13
N LEU A 294 0.77 -8.60 -25.95
CA LEU A 294 0.67 -9.43 -24.76
C LEU A 294 1.99 -9.38 -24.01
N LEU A 295 1.89 -9.43 -22.71
CA LEU A 295 3.00 -9.54 -21.79
C LEU A 295 2.96 -10.93 -21.17
N ASP A 296 3.93 -11.76 -21.51
CA ASP A 296 4.05 -13.14 -21.05
C ASP A 296 5.32 -13.32 -20.23
N GLU A 297 5.34 -14.33 -19.34
CA GLU A 297 6.54 -14.69 -18.55
C GLU A 297 7.21 -13.44 -17.92
N SER A 298 6.39 -12.51 -17.38
CA SER A 298 6.86 -11.18 -17.04
C SER A 298 6.86 -10.97 -15.53
N TYR A 299 8.05 -10.78 -14.97
CA TYR A 299 8.28 -10.72 -13.54
C TYR A 299 9.04 -9.45 -13.16
N LEU A 300 8.55 -8.79 -12.12
CA LEU A 300 9.27 -7.69 -11.48
C LEU A 300 10.26 -8.26 -10.47
N ASN A 301 11.54 -8.00 -10.68
CA ASN A 301 12.62 -8.42 -9.80
C ASN A 301 13.18 -7.21 -9.06
N TYR A 302 13.34 -7.36 -7.75
CA TYR A 302 14.03 -6.39 -6.90
C TYR A 302 15.08 -7.13 -6.06
N ASP A 303 16.35 -6.83 -6.28
CA ASP A 303 17.49 -7.47 -5.58
C ASP A 303 18.01 -6.68 -4.38
N GLY A 304 17.28 -5.61 -3.98
CA GLY A 304 17.68 -4.69 -2.91
C GLY A 304 18.42 -3.44 -3.43
N SER A 305 18.89 -3.43 -4.67
CA SER A 305 19.57 -2.31 -5.31
C SER A 305 18.88 -1.84 -6.59
N GLN A 306 18.50 -2.76 -7.46
CA GLN A 306 17.93 -2.48 -8.77
C GLN A 306 16.53 -3.09 -8.91
N ILE A 307 15.68 -2.39 -9.66
CA ILE A 307 14.34 -2.86 -10.03
C ILE A 307 14.33 -3.13 -11.52
N ASN A 308 14.07 -4.39 -11.88
CA ASN A 308 14.00 -4.81 -13.28
C ASN A 308 12.67 -5.52 -13.55
N LEU A 309 12.02 -5.18 -14.66
CA LEU A 309 10.93 -5.96 -15.23
C LEU A 309 11.47 -6.76 -16.39
N ASN A 310 11.52 -8.08 -16.23
CA ASN A 310 11.94 -9.02 -17.27
C ASN A 310 10.71 -9.72 -17.82
N GLY A 311 10.65 -9.94 -19.13
CA GLY A 311 9.51 -10.64 -19.70
C GLY A 311 9.63 -10.87 -21.19
N LYS A 312 8.55 -11.42 -21.72
CA LYS A 312 8.35 -11.65 -23.14
C LYS A 312 7.16 -10.83 -23.64
N ILE A 313 7.38 -10.06 -24.68
CA ILE A 313 6.33 -9.36 -25.42
C ILE A 313 5.96 -10.20 -26.63
N THR A 314 4.67 -10.49 -26.77
CA THR A 314 4.10 -11.09 -27.97
C THR A 314 3.19 -10.08 -28.65
N ILE A 315 3.49 -9.75 -29.90
CA ILE A 315 2.69 -8.86 -30.75
C ILE A 315 1.92 -9.71 -31.72
N GLU A 316 0.60 -9.78 -31.58
CA GLU A 316 -0.30 -10.50 -32.51
C GLU A 316 -0.98 -9.52 -33.48
N PHE A 317 -0.89 -9.76 -34.75
CA PHE A 317 -1.54 -8.95 -35.77
C PHE A 317 -2.99 -9.42 -35.96
N LYS A 318 -3.96 -8.54 -35.71
CA LYS A 318 -5.39 -8.80 -35.95
C LYS A 318 -5.83 -8.29 -37.33
N ASP A 319 -5.23 -7.18 -37.78
CA ASP A 319 -5.43 -6.59 -39.11
C ASP A 319 -4.07 -6.06 -39.60
N LEU A 320 -3.31 -6.97 -40.21
CA LEU A 320 -1.97 -6.69 -40.71
C LEU A 320 -1.98 -5.68 -41.85
N ASP A 321 -2.98 -5.74 -42.73
CA ASP A 321 -3.10 -4.82 -43.87
C ASP A 321 -3.33 -3.38 -43.41
N ASN A 322 -4.19 -3.19 -42.44
CA ASN A 322 -4.44 -1.88 -41.86
C ASN A 322 -3.22 -1.38 -41.08
N PHE A 323 -2.51 -2.27 -40.39
CA PHE A 323 -1.24 -1.95 -39.75
C PHE A 323 -0.23 -1.41 -40.78
N TYR A 324 -0.02 -2.10 -41.89
CA TYR A 324 0.88 -1.64 -42.95
C TYR A 324 0.45 -0.31 -43.58
N ARG A 325 -0.86 -0.09 -43.75
CA ARG A 325 -1.40 1.21 -44.21
C ARG A 325 -1.12 2.33 -43.21
N SER A 326 -1.27 2.06 -41.93
CA SER A 326 -1.03 3.05 -40.86
C SER A 326 0.42 3.55 -40.86
N PHE A 327 1.36 2.70 -41.23
CA PHE A 327 2.78 3.04 -41.36
C PHE A 327 3.21 3.37 -42.82
N GLN A 328 2.25 3.49 -43.75
CA GLN A 328 2.50 3.82 -45.15
C GLN A 328 3.47 2.86 -45.86
N ILE A 329 3.50 1.59 -45.42
CA ILE A 329 4.40 0.59 -46.00
C ILE A 329 3.87 0.18 -47.41
N LYS A 330 4.73 0.34 -48.41
CA LYS A 330 4.40 -0.02 -49.82
C LYS A 330 4.08 -1.50 -49.93
N LYS A 331 3.10 -1.84 -50.81
CA LYS A 331 2.62 -3.23 -50.97
C LYS A 331 3.75 -4.23 -51.27
N VAL A 332 4.76 -3.82 -52.05
CA VAL A 332 5.92 -4.67 -52.41
C VAL A 332 6.77 -5.10 -51.22
N HIS A 333 6.70 -4.38 -50.11
CA HIS A 333 7.44 -4.69 -48.89
C HIS A 333 6.59 -5.39 -47.80
N ARG A 334 5.29 -5.58 -48.05
CA ARG A 334 4.40 -6.22 -47.09
C ARG A 334 4.61 -7.73 -47.08
N LYS A 335 4.93 -8.27 -45.95
CA LYS A 335 5.06 -9.70 -45.70
C LYS A 335 3.92 -10.17 -44.80
N LYS A 336 3.48 -11.40 -45.00
CA LYS A 336 2.54 -12.02 -44.07
C LYS A 336 3.30 -12.31 -42.78
N ILE A 337 2.79 -11.78 -41.69
CA ILE A 337 3.33 -11.96 -40.32
C ILE A 337 2.11 -12.15 -39.43
N ASP A 338 2.08 -13.24 -38.68
CA ASP A 338 0.99 -13.51 -37.71
C ASP A 338 1.35 -13.00 -36.33
N LYS A 339 2.61 -13.19 -35.89
CA LYS A 339 3.10 -12.70 -34.62
C LYS A 339 4.59 -12.37 -34.58
N ILE A 340 4.96 -11.49 -33.65
CA ILE A 340 6.35 -11.21 -33.31
C ILE A 340 6.50 -11.45 -31.80
N GLU A 341 7.53 -12.17 -31.43
CA GLU A 341 7.90 -12.42 -30.01
C GLU A 341 9.29 -11.85 -29.75
N LEU A 342 9.48 -11.20 -28.61
CA LEU A 342 10.76 -10.65 -28.17
C LEU A 342 10.84 -10.67 -26.64
N TYR A 343 12.03 -10.92 -26.13
CA TYR A 343 12.31 -10.77 -24.71
C TYR A 343 12.78 -9.37 -24.43
N PHE A 344 12.46 -8.86 -23.25
CA PHE A 344 12.86 -7.52 -22.83
C PHE A 344 13.31 -7.50 -21.37
N VAL A 345 14.14 -6.55 -21.07
CA VAL A 345 14.49 -6.13 -19.69
C VAL A 345 14.28 -4.63 -19.61
N TYR A 346 13.43 -4.20 -18.68
CA TYR A 346 13.25 -2.78 -18.37
C TYR A 346 13.85 -2.48 -17.00
N ASP A 347 14.87 -1.63 -16.97
CA ASP A 347 15.52 -1.13 -15.77
C ASP A 347 14.82 0.17 -15.33
N PHE A 348 14.14 0.11 -14.16
CA PHE A 348 13.41 1.26 -13.62
C PHE A 348 14.33 2.36 -13.10
N ASP A 349 15.54 2.04 -12.66
CA ASP A 349 16.47 3.02 -12.11
C ASP A 349 17.13 3.83 -13.23
N GLN A 350 17.47 3.17 -14.33
CA GLN A 350 18.07 3.81 -15.51
C GLN A 350 17.03 4.31 -16.51
N ASN A 351 15.74 3.96 -16.34
CA ASN A 351 14.66 4.19 -17.29
C ASN A 351 15.03 3.69 -18.71
N ASN A 352 15.56 2.49 -18.75
CA ASN A 352 16.09 1.88 -19.96
C ASN A 352 15.43 0.55 -20.25
N ILE A 353 15.10 0.32 -21.54
CA ILE A 353 14.60 -0.96 -22.02
C ILE A 353 15.58 -1.55 -23.03
N SER A 354 15.85 -2.83 -22.92
CA SER A 354 16.63 -3.62 -23.88
C SER A 354 15.81 -4.80 -24.37
N PHE A 355 16.04 -5.17 -25.63
CA PHE A 355 15.35 -6.28 -26.28
C PHE A 355 16.33 -7.34 -26.77
N SER A 356 15.87 -8.60 -26.82
CA SER A 356 16.65 -9.75 -27.29
C SER A 356 15.75 -10.86 -27.80
N ASN A 357 16.35 -11.88 -28.42
CA ASN A 357 15.70 -13.12 -28.87
C ASN A 357 14.44 -12.91 -29.74
N ALA A 358 14.57 -12.05 -30.75
CA ALA A 358 13.46 -11.74 -31.65
C ALA A 358 13.07 -12.93 -32.51
N ARG A 359 11.78 -13.25 -32.55
CA ARG A 359 11.19 -14.30 -33.37
C ARG A 359 10.01 -13.75 -34.18
N ILE A 360 9.93 -14.11 -35.45
CA ILE A 360 8.78 -13.86 -36.31
C ILE A 360 8.18 -15.22 -36.67
N ASP A 361 6.89 -15.41 -36.35
CA ASP A 361 6.15 -16.67 -36.58
C ASP A 361 6.93 -17.89 -36.03
N ASN A 362 7.43 -17.76 -34.78
CA ASN A 362 8.24 -18.74 -34.05
C ASN A 362 9.66 -18.97 -34.58
N LYS A 363 10.11 -18.27 -35.62
CA LYS A 363 11.45 -18.42 -36.19
C LYS A 363 12.36 -17.28 -35.76
N PRO A 364 13.58 -17.55 -35.28
CA PRO A 364 14.56 -16.51 -35.00
C PRO A 364 14.78 -15.58 -36.17
N ASN A 365 14.94 -14.30 -35.93
CA ASN A 365 15.15 -13.31 -37.00
C ASN A 365 16.37 -12.46 -36.70
N LEU A 366 17.52 -12.85 -37.24
CA LEU A 366 18.81 -12.20 -37.04
C LEU A 366 18.81 -10.72 -37.43
N LYS A 367 18.06 -10.31 -38.46
CA LYS A 367 18.00 -8.89 -38.86
C LYS A 367 17.31 -8.02 -37.84
N VAL A 368 16.32 -8.55 -37.12
CA VAL A 368 15.64 -7.85 -36.03
C VAL A 368 16.54 -7.80 -34.80
N GLU A 369 17.31 -8.86 -34.56
CA GLU A 369 18.31 -8.87 -33.48
C GLU A 369 19.41 -7.84 -33.71
N GLU A 370 20.00 -7.78 -34.92
CA GLU A 370 20.96 -6.73 -35.28
C GLU A 370 20.41 -5.30 -35.09
N TYR A 371 19.12 -5.09 -35.33
CA TYR A 371 18.44 -3.82 -35.05
C TYR A 371 18.36 -3.54 -33.56
N PHE A 372 18.03 -4.56 -32.76
CA PHE A 372 17.96 -4.41 -31.30
C PHE A 372 19.32 -4.19 -30.69
N ASP A 373 20.38 -4.81 -31.18
CA ASP A 373 21.75 -4.55 -30.73
C ASP A 373 22.10 -3.07 -30.85
N ARG A 374 21.74 -2.48 -32.02
CA ARG A 374 21.93 -1.03 -32.23
C ARG A 374 21.01 -0.19 -31.35
N PHE A 375 19.78 -0.63 -31.09
CA PHE A 375 18.84 0.06 -30.21
C PHE A 375 19.29 0.00 -28.74
N ASN A 376 19.84 -1.13 -28.31
CA ASN A 376 20.33 -1.35 -26.95
C ASN A 376 21.64 -0.58 -26.69
N ASP A 377 22.39 -0.23 -27.72
CA ASP A 377 23.61 0.53 -27.62
C ASP A 377 23.30 1.98 -27.21
N LYS A 378 23.82 2.40 -26.05
CA LYS A 378 23.52 3.71 -25.44
C LYS A 378 24.04 4.89 -26.26
N ASP A 379 25.07 4.67 -27.10
CA ASP A 379 25.68 5.74 -27.91
C ASP A 379 24.82 6.13 -29.11
N ASN A 380 23.77 5.38 -29.41
CA ASN A 380 22.87 5.61 -30.55
C ASN A 380 21.47 6.14 -30.16
N ARG A 381 21.29 6.63 -28.96
CA ARG A 381 20.00 7.14 -28.46
C ARG A 381 19.90 8.66 -28.50
#